data_e25ba247862561f33ad262f2e2615797
#
_entry.id   e25ba247862561f33ad262f2e2615797
#
_cell.length_a   1.000
_cell.length_b   1.000
_cell.length_c   1.000
_cell.angle_alpha   90.00
_cell.angle_beta   90.00
_cell.angle_gamma   90.00
#
_symmetry.space_group_name_H-M   'P 1'
#
loop_
_entity.id
_entity.type
_entity.pdbx_description
1 polymer ?
#
loop_
_entity_poly.entity_id
_entity_poly.type
_entity_poly.pdbx_seq_one_letter_code
_entity_poly.pdbx_strand_id
1 'polypeptide(L)'
;FEDAFEKALQAQREYDEALLASGDEALAYCQAHDIPAVVVLGRTYTIYNKVLNSNVPAILREQGAIAIPIDAYRLGSDVPMFHSIFWGYGQRNLRAAHQVRRMKNVYAVWCSNYACGPDSFTLHFYNYIMEGKPYAVIETDGHSGDAGTRTRIEAFLHCVREHIDKGGELGKPNEFLSIEEKNVSLLRAGREGKTIIIPRLGPGARTLAAGLRGLGYKAEAMAVPTRKTLAIGRKYTSGKECVPMTITLGSLIERVTEDPDAKREFAFLMPAGRGPCRFGNYNLLHKITLERLGLDNRVDVWSPSD
;
A
#
# COMPACT_ATOMS: atom_id res chain seq x y z
N PHE A 1 -35.50 -6.14 19.82
CA PHE A 1 -34.15 -5.77 19.40
C PHE A 1 -33.80 -6.40 18.04
N GLU A 2 -33.95 -7.74 17.88
CA GLU A 2 -33.65 -8.47 16.64
C GLU A 2 -34.39 -7.90 15.41
N ASP A 3 -35.73 -7.70 15.48
CA ASP A 3 -36.49 -7.12 14.41
C ASP A 3 -36.01 -5.70 14.01
N ALA A 4 -35.63 -4.87 14.97
CA ALA A 4 -35.09 -3.54 14.69
C ALA A 4 -33.71 -3.61 14.04
N PHE A 5 -32.89 -4.56 14.46
CA PHE A 5 -31.57 -4.81 13.85
C PHE A 5 -31.69 -5.31 12.42
N GLU A 6 -32.60 -6.26 12.17
CA GLU A 6 -32.86 -6.79 10.83
C GLU A 6 -33.34 -5.71 9.86
N LYS A 7 -34.29 -4.84 10.30
CA LYS A 7 -34.76 -3.70 9.50
C LYS A 7 -33.64 -2.70 9.19
N ALA A 8 -32.80 -2.41 10.17
CA ALA A 8 -31.65 -1.52 9.95
C ALA A 8 -30.63 -2.12 8.97
N LEU A 9 -30.36 -3.42 9.08
CA LEU A 9 -29.46 -4.13 8.17
C LEU A 9 -30.01 -4.17 6.74
N GLN A 10 -31.31 -4.37 6.59
CA GLN A 10 -31.97 -4.33 5.28
C GLN A 10 -31.87 -2.94 4.64
N ALA A 11 -32.18 -1.89 5.39
CA ALA A 11 -32.08 -0.51 4.92
C ALA A 11 -30.63 -0.15 4.51
N GLN A 12 -29.64 -0.64 5.26
CA GLN A 12 -28.21 -0.46 4.90
C GLN A 12 -27.88 -1.16 3.58
N ARG A 13 -28.34 -2.38 3.37
CA ARG A 13 -28.11 -3.12 2.11
C ARG A 13 -28.75 -2.42 0.91
N GLU A 14 -29.95 -1.92 1.06
CA GLU A 14 -30.66 -1.17 0.01
C GLU A 14 -29.92 0.13 -0.34
N TYR A 15 -29.45 0.84 0.67
CA TYR A 15 -28.63 2.05 0.48
C TYR A 15 -27.30 1.74 -0.24
N ASP A 16 -26.57 0.71 0.21
CA ASP A 16 -25.29 0.32 -0.38
C ASP A 16 -25.48 -0.09 -1.86
N GLU A 17 -26.52 -0.86 -2.18
CA GLU A 17 -26.79 -1.28 -3.55
C GLU A 17 -27.20 -0.09 -4.44
N ALA A 18 -28.03 0.84 -3.94
CA ALA A 18 -28.39 2.04 -4.68
C ALA A 18 -27.15 2.92 -4.98
N LEU A 19 -26.23 3.01 -4.02
CA LEU A 19 -24.99 3.76 -4.20
C LEU A 19 -24.08 3.10 -5.24
N LEU A 20 -23.93 1.78 -5.20
CA LEU A 20 -23.18 1.01 -6.18
C LEU A 20 -23.81 1.11 -7.58
N ALA A 21 -25.12 1.03 -7.69
CA ALA A 21 -25.84 1.21 -8.96
C ALA A 21 -25.58 2.59 -9.59
N SER A 22 -25.54 3.66 -8.78
CA SER A 22 -25.19 5.00 -9.26
C SER A 22 -23.74 5.05 -9.81
N GLY A 23 -22.81 4.33 -9.19
CA GLY A 23 -21.44 4.21 -9.67
C GLY A 23 -21.33 3.42 -10.96
N ASP A 24 -22.09 2.33 -11.09
CA ASP A 24 -22.15 1.52 -12.32
C ASP A 24 -22.71 2.36 -13.49
N GLU A 25 -23.76 3.17 -13.25
CA GLU A 25 -24.32 4.11 -14.22
C GLU A 25 -23.28 5.16 -14.65
N ALA A 26 -22.55 5.74 -13.70
CA ALA A 26 -21.49 6.72 -13.99
C ALA A 26 -20.36 6.10 -14.84
N LEU A 27 -19.95 4.86 -14.54
CA LEU A 27 -18.94 4.14 -15.35
C LEU A 27 -19.44 3.88 -16.76
N ALA A 28 -20.69 3.42 -16.92
CA ALA A 28 -21.29 3.17 -18.23
C ALA A 28 -21.39 4.48 -19.04
N TYR A 29 -21.77 5.60 -18.39
CA TYR A 29 -21.77 6.91 -19.04
C TYR A 29 -20.39 7.34 -19.49
N CYS A 30 -19.38 7.19 -18.66
CA CYS A 30 -17.98 7.49 -19.02
C CYS A 30 -17.53 6.69 -20.25
N GLN A 31 -17.84 5.40 -20.28
CA GLN A 31 -17.49 4.52 -21.38
C GLN A 31 -18.21 4.90 -22.68
N ALA A 32 -19.49 5.25 -22.61
CA ALA A 32 -20.30 5.64 -23.78
C ALA A 32 -19.88 6.97 -24.40
N HIS A 33 -19.24 7.87 -23.64
CA HIS A 33 -18.88 9.21 -24.07
C HIS A 33 -17.37 9.48 -24.10
N ASP A 34 -16.55 8.44 -23.96
CA ASP A 34 -15.08 8.52 -23.90
C ASP A 34 -14.55 9.53 -22.84
N ILE A 35 -15.26 9.63 -21.72
CA ILE A 35 -14.88 10.48 -20.59
C ILE A 35 -14.04 9.65 -19.60
N PRO A 36 -12.89 10.18 -19.11
CA PRO A 36 -12.13 9.49 -18.07
C PRO A 36 -12.93 9.36 -16.77
N ALA A 37 -13.07 8.15 -16.27
CA ALA A 37 -13.60 7.88 -14.94
C ALA A 37 -12.47 7.92 -13.92
N VAL A 38 -12.65 8.63 -12.81
CA VAL A 38 -11.67 8.72 -11.74
C VAL A 38 -12.27 8.23 -10.43
N VAL A 39 -11.81 7.09 -9.94
CA VAL A 39 -12.19 6.56 -8.65
C VAL A 39 -11.47 7.34 -7.55
N VAL A 40 -12.25 7.99 -6.69
CA VAL A 40 -11.74 8.78 -5.56
C VAL A 40 -11.62 7.85 -4.35
N LEU A 41 -10.41 7.46 -4.05
CA LEU A 41 -10.02 6.61 -2.93
C LEU A 41 -9.77 7.47 -1.69
N GLY A 42 -9.94 6.87 -0.52
CA GLY A 42 -9.71 7.54 0.76
C GLY A 42 -10.68 7.05 1.81
N ARG A 43 -10.80 7.81 2.88
CA ARG A 43 -11.75 7.54 3.96
C ARG A 43 -13.03 8.34 3.74
N THR A 44 -14.15 7.78 4.12
CA THR A 44 -15.48 8.40 3.95
C THR A 44 -15.50 9.85 4.42
N TYR A 45 -14.99 10.13 5.62
CA TYR A 45 -14.95 11.50 6.16
C TYR A 45 -14.07 12.45 5.36
N THR A 46 -13.05 11.95 4.63
CA THR A 46 -12.23 12.77 3.73
C THR A 46 -12.93 12.98 2.41
N ILE A 47 -13.32 11.90 1.71
CA ILE A 47 -13.80 11.99 0.32
C ILE A 47 -15.13 12.73 0.17
N TYR A 48 -16.00 12.70 1.19
CA TYR A 48 -17.31 13.38 1.15
C TYR A 48 -17.32 14.79 1.77
N ASN A 49 -16.29 15.15 2.52
CA ASN A 49 -16.22 16.47 3.13
C ASN A 49 -15.45 17.43 2.22
N LYS A 50 -16.11 18.47 1.72
CA LYS A 50 -15.54 19.44 0.76
C LYS A 50 -14.30 20.17 1.28
N VAL A 51 -14.20 20.39 2.59
CA VAL A 51 -13.02 21.01 3.20
C VAL A 51 -11.87 20.00 3.23
N LEU A 52 -12.16 18.75 3.66
CA LEU A 52 -11.13 17.73 3.84
C LEU A 52 -10.67 17.08 2.52
N ASN A 53 -11.46 17.16 1.44
CA ASN A 53 -11.05 16.67 0.12
C ASN A 53 -10.52 17.79 -0.80
N SER A 54 -10.42 19.03 -0.31
CA SER A 54 -9.95 20.19 -1.08
C SER A 54 -10.63 20.31 -2.46
N ASN A 55 -11.94 20.09 -2.50
CA ASN A 55 -12.77 20.12 -3.71
C ASN A 55 -12.35 19.17 -4.85
N VAL A 56 -11.55 18.14 -4.60
CA VAL A 56 -11.07 17.19 -5.63
C VAL A 56 -12.17 16.72 -6.60
N PRO A 57 -13.36 16.24 -6.14
CA PRO A 57 -14.40 15.81 -7.08
C PRO A 57 -14.93 16.92 -7.98
N ALA A 58 -15.05 18.16 -7.46
CA ALA A 58 -15.50 19.30 -8.25
C ALA A 58 -14.45 19.70 -9.30
N ILE A 59 -13.19 19.73 -8.91
CA ILE A 59 -12.09 20.06 -9.83
C ILE A 59 -11.99 19.02 -10.95
N LEU A 60 -12.11 17.72 -10.64
CA LEU A 60 -12.13 16.66 -11.64
C LEU A 60 -13.24 16.89 -12.67
N ARG A 61 -14.45 17.19 -12.20
CA ARG A 61 -15.60 17.47 -13.07
C ARG A 61 -15.39 18.71 -13.95
N GLU A 62 -14.85 19.80 -13.40
CA GLU A 62 -14.52 21.02 -14.14
C GLU A 62 -13.48 20.76 -15.25
N GLN A 63 -12.61 19.79 -15.05
CA GLN A 63 -11.58 19.38 -15.99
C GLN A 63 -12.01 18.27 -16.95
N GLY A 64 -13.30 17.90 -16.96
CA GLY A 64 -13.87 16.95 -17.91
C GLY A 64 -13.69 15.47 -17.53
N ALA A 65 -13.53 15.14 -16.25
CA ALA A 65 -13.53 13.79 -15.75
C ALA A 65 -14.69 13.55 -14.77
N ILE A 66 -15.17 12.32 -14.65
CA ILE A 66 -16.20 11.97 -13.67
C ILE A 66 -15.53 11.34 -12.45
N ALA A 67 -15.79 11.94 -11.28
CA ALA A 67 -15.32 11.45 -9.99
C ALA A 67 -16.32 10.43 -9.43
N ILE A 68 -15.86 9.22 -9.16
CA ILE A 68 -16.64 8.14 -8.55
C ILE A 68 -16.06 7.85 -7.17
N PRO A 69 -16.78 8.13 -6.08
CA PRO A 69 -16.28 7.81 -4.74
C PRO A 69 -16.15 6.28 -4.57
N ILE A 70 -15.17 5.84 -3.76
CA ILE A 70 -14.91 4.42 -3.51
C ILE A 70 -16.17 3.65 -3.07
N ASP A 71 -17.05 4.29 -2.33
CA ASP A 71 -18.27 3.64 -1.82
C ASP A 71 -19.32 3.38 -2.92
N ALA A 72 -19.26 4.12 -4.02
CA ALA A 72 -20.05 3.88 -5.23
C ALA A 72 -19.34 2.99 -6.27
N TYR A 73 -18.08 2.58 -6.01
CA TYR A 73 -17.31 1.77 -6.94
C TYR A 73 -17.44 0.28 -6.61
N ARG A 74 -18.07 -0.46 -7.53
CA ARG A 74 -18.29 -1.90 -7.36
C ARG A 74 -17.00 -2.69 -7.59
N LEU A 75 -16.63 -3.48 -6.60
CA LEU A 75 -15.51 -4.42 -6.72
C LEU A 75 -15.98 -5.75 -7.32
N GLY A 76 -15.27 -6.23 -8.32
CA GLY A 76 -15.51 -7.55 -8.90
C GLY A 76 -15.26 -8.67 -7.89
N SER A 77 -15.93 -9.79 -8.08
CA SER A 77 -15.76 -10.98 -7.23
C SER A 77 -14.40 -11.64 -7.36
N ASP A 78 -13.71 -11.39 -8.46
CA ASP A 78 -12.36 -11.87 -8.79
C ASP A 78 -11.23 -11.03 -8.18
N VAL A 79 -11.57 -9.85 -7.61
CA VAL A 79 -10.58 -8.97 -6.97
C VAL A 79 -10.11 -9.58 -5.65
N PRO A 80 -8.81 -9.88 -5.51
CA PRO A 80 -8.31 -10.61 -4.35
C PRO A 80 -8.49 -9.83 -3.05
N MET A 81 -8.59 -10.57 -1.94
CA MET A 81 -8.45 -10.02 -0.59
C MET A 81 -6.96 -9.93 -0.23
N PHE A 82 -6.56 -8.82 0.38
CA PHE A 82 -5.20 -8.61 0.89
C PHE A 82 -5.18 -8.89 2.40
N HIS A 83 -4.90 -10.12 2.76
CA HIS A 83 -5.09 -10.64 4.13
C HIS A 83 -4.17 -9.99 5.18
N SER A 84 -3.05 -9.41 4.76
CA SER A 84 -2.15 -8.68 5.64
C SER A 84 -2.64 -7.26 5.96
N ILE A 85 -3.69 -6.78 5.29
CA ILE A 85 -4.21 -5.43 5.49
C ILE A 85 -5.37 -5.49 6.49
N PHE A 86 -5.11 -5.10 7.73
CA PHE A 86 -6.09 -5.13 8.81
C PHE A 86 -7.21 -4.07 8.67
N TRP A 87 -6.88 -2.90 8.13
CA TRP A 87 -7.81 -1.76 8.10
C TRP A 87 -8.83 -1.90 6.98
N GLY A 88 -10.12 -1.92 7.32
CA GLY A 88 -11.21 -2.14 6.36
C GLY A 88 -11.18 -1.16 5.18
N TYR A 89 -11.01 0.15 5.44
CA TYR A 89 -10.87 1.15 4.37
C TYR A 89 -9.57 0.97 3.57
N GLY A 90 -8.47 0.62 4.23
CA GLY A 90 -7.22 0.31 3.55
C GLY A 90 -7.38 -0.86 2.59
N GLN A 91 -8.03 -1.93 3.05
CA GLN A 91 -8.36 -3.11 2.27
C GLN A 91 -9.20 -2.75 1.03
N ARG A 92 -10.30 -2.01 1.23
CA ARG A 92 -11.22 -1.62 0.15
C ARG A 92 -10.53 -0.74 -0.89
N ASN A 93 -9.79 0.27 -0.45
CA ASN A 93 -9.06 1.18 -1.34
C ASN A 93 -7.99 0.46 -2.17
N LEU A 94 -7.21 -0.45 -1.57
CA LEU A 94 -6.19 -1.19 -2.30
C LEU A 94 -6.79 -2.19 -3.30
N ARG A 95 -7.91 -2.82 -2.95
CA ARG A 95 -8.66 -3.69 -3.87
C ARG A 95 -9.22 -2.89 -5.05
N ALA A 96 -9.76 -1.70 -4.80
CA ALA A 96 -10.20 -0.82 -5.88
C ALA A 96 -9.03 -0.38 -6.77
N ALA A 97 -7.89 -0.01 -6.18
CA ALA A 97 -6.68 0.30 -6.95
C ALA A 97 -6.22 -0.88 -7.81
N HIS A 98 -6.25 -2.09 -7.27
CA HIS A 98 -5.92 -3.33 -8.01
C HIS A 98 -6.83 -3.52 -9.22
N GLN A 99 -8.15 -3.31 -9.08
CA GLN A 99 -9.10 -3.39 -10.18
C GLN A 99 -8.88 -2.26 -11.19
N VAL A 100 -8.79 -1.01 -10.73
CA VAL A 100 -8.55 0.17 -11.57
C VAL A 100 -7.27 0.02 -12.40
N ARG A 101 -6.20 -0.53 -11.82
CA ARG A 101 -4.93 -0.76 -12.51
C ARG A 101 -5.08 -1.62 -13.77
N ARG A 102 -6.10 -2.47 -13.81
CA ARG A 102 -6.38 -3.43 -14.89
C ARG A 102 -7.48 -2.98 -15.86
N MET A 103 -8.14 -1.86 -15.60
CA MET A 103 -9.21 -1.33 -16.45
C MET A 103 -8.70 -0.22 -17.37
N LYS A 104 -9.18 -0.17 -18.61
CA LYS A 104 -8.94 0.97 -19.50
C LYS A 104 -9.86 2.14 -19.12
N ASN A 105 -9.39 3.37 -19.33
CA ASN A 105 -10.14 4.63 -19.11
C ASN A 105 -10.71 4.83 -17.69
N VAL A 106 -10.29 4.02 -16.73
CA VAL A 106 -10.61 4.20 -15.30
C VAL A 106 -9.31 4.45 -14.55
N TYR A 107 -9.23 5.54 -13.81
CA TYR A 107 -8.04 6.00 -13.10
C TYR A 107 -8.35 6.16 -11.62
N ALA A 108 -7.36 6.45 -10.80
CA ALA A 108 -7.57 6.61 -9.36
C ALA A 108 -6.82 7.83 -8.81
N VAL A 109 -7.49 8.51 -7.88
CA VAL A 109 -6.90 9.55 -7.02
C VAL A 109 -7.15 9.15 -5.57
N TRP A 110 -6.09 9.11 -4.76
CA TRP A 110 -6.21 8.88 -3.33
C TRP A 110 -6.17 10.20 -2.56
N CYS A 111 -7.27 10.54 -1.90
CA CYS A 111 -7.34 11.66 -0.98
C CYS A 111 -6.92 11.21 0.41
N SER A 112 -5.84 11.76 0.93
CA SER A 112 -5.31 11.46 2.25
C SER A 112 -5.12 12.72 3.07
N ASN A 113 -5.20 12.61 4.39
CA ASN A 113 -4.89 13.70 5.30
C ASN A 113 -3.46 13.50 5.86
N TYR A 114 -2.46 13.86 5.07
CA TYR A 114 -1.03 13.73 5.35
C TYR A 114 -0.60 12.33 5.79
N ALA A 115 -1.13 11.32 5.10
CA ALA A 115 -0.87 9.90 5.37
C ALA A 115 -1.14 9.51 6.83
N CYS A 116 -2.23 10.01 7.40
CA CYS A 116 -2.65 9.76 8.77
C CYS A 116 -2.83 8.26 9.03
N GLY A 117 -2.18 7.78 10.09
CA GLY A 117 -2.29 6.39 10.55
C GLY A 117 -2.02 5.35 9.44
N PRO A 118 -2.98 4.51 9.10
CA PRO A 118 -2.83 3.46 8.10
C PRO A 118 -2.35 3.94 6.73
N ASP A 119 -2.75 5.15 6.30
CA ASP A 119 -2.39 5.69 5.00
C ASP A 119 -0.87 5.83 4.82
N SER A 120 -0.11 6.02 5.92
CA SER A 120 1.35 6.04 5.87
C SER A 120 1.98 4.74 5.34
N PHE A 121 1.23 3.64 5.33
CA PHE A 121 1.64 2.36 4.74
C PHE A 121 0.84 2.04 3.48
N THR A 122 -0.48 2.17 3.52
CA THR A 122 -1.33 1.82 2.37
C THR A 122 -1.03 2.66 1.13
N LEU A 123 -0.52 3.89 1.28
CA LEU A 123 -0.06 4.69 0.14
C LEU A 123 1.17 4.11 -0.56
N HIS A 124 2.10 3.45 0.15
CA HIS A 124 3.20 2.72 -0.48
C HIS A 124 2.67 1.54 -1.31
N PHE A 125 1.69 0.81 -0.78
CA PHE A 125 1.08 -0.31 -1.47
C PHE A 125 0.24 0.15 -2.66
N TYR A 126 -0.48 1.26 -2.52
CA TYR A 126 -1.18 1.91 -3.62
C TYR A 126 -0.22 2.31 -4.76
N ASN A 127 0.88 2.99 -4.42
CA ASN A 127 1.88 3.37 -5.40
C ASN A 127 2.48 2.15 -6.12
N TYR A 128 2.74 1.07 -5.38
CA TYR A 128 3.23 -0.19 -5.95
C TYR A 128 2.21 -0.82 -6.91
N ILE A 129 0.95 -0.90 -6.51
CA ILE A 129 -0.13 -1.46 -7.34
C ILE A 129 -0.34 -0.62 -8.61
N MET A 130 -0.35 0.71 -8.49
CA MET A 130 -0.67 1.63 -9.60
C MET A 130 0.50 1.91 -10.54
N GLU A 131 1.70 1.46 -10.22
CA GLU A 131 2.90 1.70 -11.03
C GLU A 131 2.68 1.31 -12.51
N GLY A 132 3.08 2.20 -13.42
CA GLY A 132 2.88 2.02 -14.86
C GLY A 132 1.51 2.45 -15.40
N LYS A 133 0.66 3.09 -14.58
CA LYS A 133 -0.58 3.73 -15.00
C LYS A 133 -0.71 5.09 -14.29
N PRO A 134 -1.25 6.15 -14.93
CA PRO A 134 -1.46 7.43 -14.27
C PRO A 134 -2.34 7.31 -13.01
N TYR A 135 -1.87 7.87 -11.91
CA TYR A 135 -2.58 7.96 -10.64
C TYR A 135 -2.10 9.19 -9.85
N ALA A 136 -2.84 9.59 -8.85
CA ALA A 136 -2.41 10.68 -7.97
C ALA A 136 -2.70 10.38 -6.50
N VAL A 137 -1.90 11.02 -5.63
CA VAL A 137 -2.15 11.14 -4.20
C VAL A 137 -2.31 12.63 -3.89
N ILE A 138 -3.46 13.01 -3.37
CA ILE A 138 -3.77 14.37 -2.94
C ILE A 138 -3.76 14.41 -1.42
N GLU A 139 -2.74 15.03 -0.89
CA GLU A 139 -2.60 15.27 0.55
C GLU A 139 -3.35 16.55 0.90
N THR A 140 -4.30 16.45 1.79
CA THR A 140 -5.18 17.56 2.15
C THR A 140 -5.19 17.81 3.65
N ASP A 141 -5.34 19.08 4.02
CA ASP A 141 -5.63 19.51 5.38
C ASP A 141 -6.67 20.64 5.37
N GLY A 142 -7.14 21.05 6.53
CA GLY A 142 -8.11 22.13 6.66
C GLY A 142 -7.56 23.54 6.34
N HIS A 143 -6.27 23.66 6.00
CA HIS A 143 -5.62 24.92 5.69
C HIS A 143 -5.36 25.08 4.18
N SER A 144 -5.56 24.04 3.41
CA SER A 144 -5.22 24.01 1.98
C SER A 144 -6.19 24.89 1.18
N GLY A 145 -5.63 25.86 0.45
CA GLY A 145 -6.35 26.52 -0.62
C GLY A 145 -6.47 25.63 -1.86
N ASP A 146 -7.50 25.83 -2.67
CA ASP A 146 -7.79 25.01 -3.85
C ASP A 146 -6.71 25.06 -4.94
N ALA A 147 -5.87 26.12 -4.97
CA ALA A 147 -4.89 26.34 -6.04
C ALA A 147 -3.88 25.18 -6.16
N GLY A 148 -3.31 24.72 -5.05
CA GLY A 148 -2.36 23.62 -5.07
C GLY A 148 -3.00 22.29 -5.47
N THR A 149 -4.22 22.02 -5.01
CA THR A 149 -4.99 20.84 -5.40
C THR A 149 -5.35 20.90 -6.88
N ARG A 150 -5.81 22.05 -7.38
CA ARG A 150 -6.12 22.26 -8.81
C ARG A 150 -4.94 21.92 -9.70
N THR A 151 -3.78 22.50 -9.43
CA THR A 151 -2.55 22.24 -10.21
C THR A 151 -2.19 20.76 -10.24
N ARG A 152 -2.32 20.04 -9.10
CA ARG A 152 -2.02 18.60 -9.03
C ARG A 152 -3.03 17.76 -9.81
N ILE A 153 -4.31 18.10 -9.75
CA ILE A 153 -5.36 17.42 -10.52
C ILE A 153 -5.20 17.69 -12.01
N GLU A 154 -4.88 18.92 -12.41
CA GLU A 154 -4.60 19.27 -13.80
C GLU A 154 -3.40 18.49 -14.35
N ALA A 155 -2.30 18.42 -13.59
CA ALA A 155 -1.14 17.60 -13.94
C ALA A 155 -1.48 16.10 -14.05
N PHE A 156 -2.26 15.57 -13.11
CA PHE A 156 -2.73 14.18 -13.16
C PHE A 156 -3.58 13.94 -14.41
N LEU A 157 -4.56 14.79 -14.71
CA LEU A 157 -5.42 14.64 -15.89
C LEU A 157 -4.66 14.86 -17.20
N HIS A 158 -3.61 15.68 -17.20
CA HIS A 158 -2.70 15.75 -18.34
C HIS A 158 -2.03 14.39 -18.59
N CYS A 159 -1.47 13.76 -17.56
CA CYS A 159 -0.92 12.40 -17.67
C CYS A 159 -1.96 11.36 -18.13
N VAL A 160 -3.22 11.50 -17.68
CA VAL A 160 -4.33 10.64 -18.11
C VAL A 160 -4.58 10.79 -19.62
N ARG A 161 -4.70 12.04 -20.12
CA ARG A 161 -4.89 12.31 -21.55
C ARG A 161 -3.74 11.77 -22.39
N GLU A 162 -2.51 12.04 -22.00
CA GLU A 162 -1.31 11.48 -22.64
C GLU A 162 -1.31 9.95 -22.68
N HIS A 163 -1.77 9.32 -21.62
CA HIS A 163 -1.89 7.86 -21.57
C HIS A 163 -2.97 7.35 -22.54
N ILE A 164 -4.12 8.01 -22.61
CA ILE A 164 -5.21 7.68 -23.54
C ILE A 164 -4.75 7.88 -24.99
N ASP A 165 -4.13 9.02 -25.31
CA ASP A 165 -3.65 9.38 -26.65
C ASP A 165 -2.58 8.39 -27.15
N LYS A 166 -1.81 7.78 -26.25
CA LYS A 166 -0.85 6.71 -26.52
C LYS A 166 -1.47 5.31 -26.63
N GLY A 167 -2.81 5.22 -26.67
CA GLY A 167 -3.55 3.97 -26.79
C GLY A 167 -3.96 3.32 -25.48
N GLY A 168 -3.66 3.92 -24.35
CA GLY A 168 -4.08 3.44 -23.01
C GLY A 168 -3.51 2.07 -22.65
N GLU A 169 -2.30 1.76 -23.15
CA GLU A 169 -1.69 0.46 -22.91
C GLU A 169 -1.36 0.27 -21.42
N LEU A 170 -1.89 -0.79 -20.86
CA LEU A 170 -1.63 -1.20 -19.49
C LEU A 170 -0.40 -2.13 -19.51
N GLY A 171 0.77 -1.61 -19.15
CA GLY A 171 1.94 -2.46 -18.89
C GLY A 171 1.64 -3.55 -17.85
N LYS A 172 2.51 -4.55 -17.72
CA LYS A 172 2.34 -5.62 -16.74
C LYS A 172 2.17 -5.01 -15.33
N PRO A 173 1.08 -5.31 -14.61
CA PRO A 173 0.86 -4.78 -13.28
C PRO A 173 1.81 -5.46 -12.27
N ASN A 174 2.17 -4.73 -11.23
CA ASN A 174 2.80 -5.31 -10.06
C ASN A 174 1.76 -6.12 -9.26
N GLU A 175 2.14 -7.32 -8.86
CA GLU A 175 1.24 -8.24 -8.15
C GLU A 175 1.42 -8.12 -6.63
N PHE A 176 0.62 -7.27 -5.99
CA PHE A 176 0.73 -7.06 -4.54
C PHE A 176 0.42 -8.34 -3.74
N LEU A 177 -0.46 -9.20 -4.25
CA LEU A 177 -0.75 -10.49 -3.62
C LEU A 177 0.52 -11.36 -3.52
N SER A 178 1.35 -11.37 -4.55
CA SER A 178 2.62 -12.12 -4.52
C SER A 178 3.60 -11.58 -3.47
N ILE A 179 3.56 -10.28 -3.17
CA ILE A 179 4.33 -9.69 -2.06
C ILE A 179 3.81 -10.19 -0.70
N GLU A 180 2.50 -10.30 -0.53
CA GLU A 180 1.92 -10.86 0.71
C GLU A 180 2.32 -12.32 0.90
N GLU A 181 2.17 -13.14 -0.13
CA GLU A 181 2.42 -14.59 -0.11
C GLU A 181 3.90 -14.94 -0.03
N LYS A 182 4.79 -14.07 -0.54
CA LYS A 182 6.23 -14.29 -0.53
C LYS A 182 6.76 -14.30 0.91
N ASN A 183 6.88 -15.49 1.48
CA ASN A 183 7.38 -15.70 2.84
C ASN A 183 8.27 -16.94 2.87
N VAL A 184 9.35 -16.88 3.64
CA VAL A 184 10.22 -18.03 3.90
C VAL A 184 9.92 -18.58 5.30
N SER A 185 9.87 -19.90 5.44
CA SER A 185 9.82 -20.51 6.76
C SER A 185 11.22 -20.65 7.36
N LEU A 186 11.31 -20.72 8.69
CA LEU A 186 12.57 -20.95 9.39
C LEU A 186 13.25 -22.25 8.91
N LEU A 187 12.47 -23.32 8.72
CA LEU A 187 12.99 -24.60 8.23
C LEU A 187 13.56 -24.49 6.82
N ARG A 188 12.89 -23.75 5.94
CA ARG A 188 13.37 -23.54 4.59
C ARG A 188 14.67 -22.70 4.58
N ALA A 189 14.71 -21.60 5.30
CA ALA A 189 15.89 -20.77 5.45
C ALA A 189 17.10 -21.57 5.96
N GLY A 190 16.88 -22.47 6.94
CA GLY A 190 17.91 -23.36 7.46
C GLY A 190 18.43 -24.39 6.44
N ARG A 191 17.52 -25.03 5.67
CA ARG A 191 17.89 -26.00 4.62
C ARG A 191 18.68 -25.36 3.49
N GLU A 192 18.32 -24.12 3.12
CA GLU A 192 19.01 -23.33 2.11
C GLU A 192 20.32 -22.71 2.64
N GLY A 193 20.64 -22.90 3.91
CA GLY A 193 21.88 -22.42 4.52
C GLY A 193 21.97 -20.89 4.66
N LYS A 194 20.82 -20.19 4.58
CA LYS A 194 20.73 -18.73 4.72
C LYS A 194 21.10 -18.28 6.14
N THR A 195 21.69 -17.10 6.24
CA THR A 195 21.94 -16.46 7.54
C THR A 195 20.70 -15.73 8.00
N ILE A 196 20.14 -16.15 9.14
CA ILE A 196 18.97 -15.49 9.76
C ILE A 196 19.46 -14.21 10.43
N ILE A 197 18.98 -13.06 9.97
CA ILE A 197 19.30 -11.75 10.54
C ILE A 197 18.11 -11.21 11.30
N ILE A 198 18.36 -10.79 12.55
CA ILE A 198 17.33 -10.38 13.50
C ILE A 198 17.49 -8.89 13.78
N PRO A 199 16.48 -8.05 13.48
CA PRO A 199 16.57 -6.61 13.71
C PRO A 199 16.74 -6.28 15.19
N ARG A 200 17.51 -5.25 15.48
CA ARG A 200 17.85 -4.85 16.84
C ARG A 200 16.72 -3.98 17.47
N LEU A 201 15.55 -4.59 17.65
CA LEU A 201 14.39 -3.94 18.29
C LEU A 201 14.47 -3.93 19.83
N GLY A 202 15.51 -4.56 20.38
CA GLY A 202 15.76 -4.65 21.83
C GLY A 202 16.84 -5.67 22.15
N PRO A 203 17.13 -5.92 23.44
CA PRO A 203 18.16 -6.88 23.85
C PRO A 203 17.81 -8.33 23.47
N GLY A 204 16.53 -8.66 23.38
CA GLY A 204 16.03 -10.00 23.03
C GLY A 204 16.52 -10.52 21.66
N ALA A 205 16.91 -9.66 20.74
CA ALA A 205 17.48 -10.07 19.46
C ALA A 205 18.73 -10.95 19.60
N ARG A 206 19.58 -10.63 20.57
CA ARG A 206 20.79 -11.45 20.86
C ARG A 206 20.43 -12.83 21.43
N THR A 207 19.46 -12.87 22.34
CA THR A 207 18.97 -14.11 22.95
C THR A 207 18.36 -15.02 21.90
N LEU A 208 17.49 -14.45 21.02
CA LEU A 208 16.89 -15.21 19.93
C LEU A 208 17.96 -15.73 18.95
N ALA A 209 18.93 -14.92 18.57
CA ALA A 209 20.03 -15.36 17.71
C ALA A 209 20.84 -16.48 18.35
N ALA A 210 21.11 -16.41 19.66
CA ALA A 210 21.82 -17.44 20.38
C ALA A 210 21.02 -18.74 20.43
N GLY A 211 19.71 -18.67 20.70
CA GLY A 211 18.81 -19.83 20.68
C GLY A 211 18.77 -20.51 19.32
N LEU A 212 18.63 -19.74 18.24
CA LEU A 212 18.65 -20.29 16.88
C LEU A 212 19.98 -20.96 16.54
N ARG A 213 21.11 -20.39 16.95
CA ARG A 213 22.43 -21.06 16.80
C ARG A 213 22.52 -22.35 17.59
N GLY A 214 21.95 -22.37 18.81
CA GLY A 214 21.87 -23.61 19.61
C GLY A 214 21.04 -24.71 18.93
N LEU A 215 20.11 -24.35 18.06
CA LEU A 215 19.32 -25.25 17.23
C LEU A 215 20.00 -25.57 15.87
N GLY A 216 21.21 -25.12 15.65
CA GLY A 216 22.00 -25.40 14.43
C GLY A 216 21.78 -24.43 13.26
N TYR A 217 21.01 -23.36 13.43
CA TYR A 217 20.84 -22.34 12.38
C TYR A 217 22.00 -21.33 12.36
N LYS A 218 22.32 -20.82 11.19
CA LYS A 218 23.16 -19.62 11.07
C LYS A 218 22.31 -18.41 11.46
N ALA A 219 22.56 -17.79 12.59
CA ALA A 219 21.77 -16.66 13.06
C ALA A 219 22.60 -15.59 13.74
N GLU A 220 22.26 -14.33 13.49
CA GLU A 220 22.90 -13.16 14.10
C GLU A 220 21.88 -12.08 14.47
N ALA A 221 22.13 -11.38 15.57
CA ALA A 221 21.47 -10.14 15.87
C ALA A 221 22.19 -9.01 15.13
N MET A 222 21.45 -8.21 14.41
CA MET A 222 22.00 -7.06 13.69
C MET A 222 22.67 -6.06 14.65
N ALA A 223 23.50 -5.19 14.13
CA ALA A 223 24.15 -4.13 14.88
C ALA A 223 23.11 -3.16 15.50
N VAL A 224 23.51 -2.44 16.53
CA VAL A 224 22.70 -1.35 17.09
C VAL A 224 22.59 -0.25 16.04
N PRO A 225 21.36 0.20 15.70
CA PRO A 225 21.15 1.24 14.70
C PRO A 225 21.85 2.55 15.06
N THR A 226 22.39 3.20 14.06
CA THR A 226 23.10 4.47 14.18
C THR A 226 22.39 5.59 13.40
N ARG A 227 22.93 6.81 13.43
CA ARG A 227 22.45 7.89 12.56
C ARG A 227 22.62 7.55 11.06
N LYS A 228 23.64 6.79 10.71
CA LYS A 228 23.85 6.29 9.34
C LYS A 228 22.74 5.34 8.94
N THR A 229 22.40 4.38 9.80
CA THR A 229 21.28 3.46 9.60
C THR A 229 19.97 4.21 9.36
N LEU A 230 19.66 5.22 10.18
CA LEU A 230 18.48 6.05 10.01
C LEU A 230 18.50 6.83 8.69
N ALA A 231 19.66 7.36 8.30
CA ALA A 231 19.81 8.08 7.02
C ALA A 231 19.61 7.15 5.81
N ILE A 232 20.07 5.91 5.89
CA ILE A 232 19.83 4.90 4.85
C ILE A 232 18.32 4.60 4.76
N GLY A 233 17.64 4.30 5.87
CA GLY A 233 16.21 4.00 5.87
C GLY A 233 15.36 5.14 5.32
N ARG A 234 15.70 6.39 5.64
CA ARG A 234 15.01 7.59 5.14
C ARG A 234 15.05 7.76 3.62
N LYS A 235 15.99 7.16 2.92
CA LYS A 235 16.02 7.21 1.45
C LYS A 235 14.87 6.42 0.81
N TYR A 236 14.29 5.49 1.54
CA TYR A 236 13.28 4.55 1.04
C TYR A 236 11.93 4.65 1.78
N THR A 237 11.77 5.66 2.61
CA THR A 237 10.54 5.97 3.34
C THR A 237 10.10 7.39 3.04
N SER A 238 8.78 7.68 3.20
CA SER A 238 8.22 9.01 2.96
C SER A 238 8.40 9.98 4.14
N GLY A 239 8.82 9.46 5.30
CA GLY A 239 8.92 10.19 6.55
C GLY A 239 7.61 10.24 7.37
N LYS A 240 6.57 9.54 6.90
CA LYS A 240 5.25 9.46 7.56
C LYS A 240 5.04 8.14 8.28
N GLU A 241 5.88 7.17 8.03
CA GLU A 241 5.90 5.86 8.67
C GLU A 241 6.37 5.96 10.13
N CYS A 242 6.15 4.88 10.88
CA CYS A 242 6.72 4.76 12.21
C CYS A 242 8.27 4.76 12.13
N VAL A 243 8.94 5.52 12.98
CA VAL A 243 10.42 5.56 13.03
C VAL A 243 11.06 4.16 13.13
N PRO A 244 10.52 3.20 13.92
CA PRO A 244 11.04 1.83 13.94
C PRO A 244 11.04 1.15 12.57
N MET A 245 10.07 1.44 11.69
CA MET A 245 10.07 0.94 10.32
C MET A 245 11.28 1.45 9.54
N THR A 246 11.53 2.76 9.57
CA THR A 246 12.67 3.38 8.90
C THR A 246 14.01 2.81 9.41
N ILE A 247 14.10 2.58 10.72
CA ILE A 247 15.30 2.00 11.35
C ILE A 247 15.52 0.54 10.92
N THR A 248 14.47 -0.29 10.96
CA THR A 248 14.60 -1.71 10.57
C THR A 248 14.93 -1.87 9.10
N LEU A 249 14.35 -1.03 8.24
CA LEU A 249 14.66 -1.01 6.82
C LEU A 249 16.11 -0.55 6.57
N GLY A 250 16.54 0.52 7.22
CA GLY A 250 17.90 1.00 7.12
C GLY A 250 18.92 -0.04 7.61
N SER A 251 18.65 -0.71 8.73
CA SER A 251 19.49 -1.79 9.25
C SER A 251 19.60 -2.96 8.26
N LEU A 252 18.48 -3.36 7.66
CA LEU A 252 18.46 -4.43 6.66
C LEU A 252 19.32 -4.06 5.45
N ILE A 253 19.10 -2.90 4.86
CA ILE A 253 19.85 -2.46 3.68
C ILE A 253 21.34 -2.33 4.00
N GLU A 254 21.68 -1.65 5.10
CA GLU A 254 23.08 -1.49 5.56
C GLU A 254 23.77 -2.86 5.71
N ARG A 255 23.11 -3.80 6.42
CA ARG A 255 23.68 -5.14 6.66
C ARG A 255 23.95 -5.92 5.38
N VAL A 256 23.01 -5.86 4.43
CA VAL A 256 23.10 -6.64 3.17
C VAL A 256 24.08 -6.01 2.19
N THR A 257 24.10 -4.68 2.09
CA THR A 257 24.96 -3.97 1.13
C THR A 257 26.43 -3.89 1.59
N GLU A 258 26.67 -3.94 2.89
CA GLU A 258 28.02 -3.91 3.46
C GLU A 258 28.60 -5.31 3.75
N ASP A 259 27.87 -6.38 3.43
CA ASP A 259 28.39 -7.72 3.58
C ASP A 259 29.55 -7.96 2.58
N PRO A 260 30.74 -8.37 3.06
CA PRO A 260 31.89 -8.61 2.19
C PRO A 260 31.67 -9.78 1.23
N ASP A 261 30.76 -10.70 1.56
CA ASP A 261 30.38 -11.81 0.69
C ASP A 261 29.10 -11.45 -0.08
N ALA A 262 29.27 -10.98 -1.31
CA ALA A 262 28.18 -10.62 -2.20
C ALA A 262 27.23 -11.79 -2.55
N LYS A 263 27.66 -13.05 -2.33
CA LYS A 263 26.86 -14.25 -2.60
C LYS A 263 26.10 -14.74 -1.37
N ARG A 264 26.34 -14.14 -0.20
CA ARG A 264 25.65 -14.54 1.02
C ARG A 264 24.17 -14.22 0.94
N GLU A 265 23.35 -15.21 1.25
CA GLU A 265 21.90 -15.10 1.31
C GLU A 265 21.42 -14.98 2.76
N PHE A 266 20.36 -14.25 2.94
CA PHE A 266 19.80 -13.92 4.24
C PHE A 266 18.31 -14.29 4.34
N ALA A 267 17.89 -14.60 5.56
CA ALA A 267 16.49 -14.63 5.96
C ALA A 267 16.28 -13.55 7.05
N PHE A 268 15.62 -12.46 6.68
CA PHE A 268 15.36 -11.33 7.58
C PHE A 268 14.11 -11.59 8.40
N LEU A 269 14.25 -11.65 9.72
CA LEU A 269 13.11 -11.78 10.62
C LEU A 269 12.35 -10.46 10.72
N MET A 270 11.14 -10.43 10.23
CA MET A 270 10.21 -9.32 10.43
C MET A 270 8.81 -9.88 10.69
N PRO A 271 8.40 -10.04 11.95
CA PRO A 271 7.10 -10.58 12.30
C PRO A 271 5.97 -9.83 11.61
N ALA A 272 4.96 -10.57 11.15
CA ALA A 272 3.67 -10.02 10.77
C ALA A 272 2.74 -10.10 11.98
N GLY A 273 1.74 -9.24 12.01
CA GLY A 273 0.74 -9.26 13.08
C GLY A 273 -0.61 -8.84 12.54
N ARG A 274 -1.67 -9.46 13.06
CA ARG A 274 -3.05 -9.05 12.78
C ARG A 274 -3.47 -8.04 13.83
N GLY A 275 -3.85 -6.84 13.40
CA GLY A 275 -4.31 -5.80 14.31
C GLY A 275 -4.08 -4.38 13.78
N PRO A 276 -4.50 -3.36 14.53
CA PRO A 276 -4.44 -1.98 14.08
C PRO A 276 -3.01 -1.39 14.09
N CYS A 277 -2.04 -2.06 14.72
CA CYS A 277 -0.67 -1.59 14.75
C CYS A 277 0.00 -1.71 13.39
N ARG A 278 0.57 -0.63 12.89
CA ARG A 278 1.27 -0.58 11.60
C ARG A 278 2.48 -1.51 11.51
N PHE A 279 3.01 -1.96 12.65
CA PHE A 279 4.09 -2.95 12.70
C PHE A 279 3.77 -4.21 11.89
N GLY A 280 2.51 -4.65 11.89
CA GLY A 280 2.04 -5.80 11.12
C GLY A 280 2.30 -5.70 9.60
N ASN A 281 2.55 -4.50 9.08
CA ASN A 281 2.79 -4.26 7.65
C ASN A 281 4.25 -3.88 7.32
N TYR A 282 5.16 -3.91 8.28
CA TYR A 282 6.57 -3.61 8.02
C TYR A 282 7.19 -4.59 7.02
N ASN A 283 6.88 -5.88 7.17
CA ASN A 283 7.36 -6.94 6.30
C ASN A 283 7.01 -6.68 4.82
N LEU A 284 5.81 -6.16 4.52
CA LEU A 284 5.38 -5.86 3.15
C LEU A 284 6.23 -4.73 2.54
N LEU A 285 6.45 -3.66 3.31
CA LEU A 285 7.26 -2.54 2.82
C LEU A 285 8.74 -2.94 2.67
N HIS A 286 9.27 -3.82 3.54
CA HIS A 286 10.61 -4.40 3.35
C HIS A 286 10.69 -5.20 2.04
N LYS A 287 9.72 -6.09 1.78
CA LYS A 287 9.68 -6.90 0.55
C LYS A 287 9.64 -6.03 -0.71
N ILE A 288 8.75 -5.03 -0.76
CA ILE A 288 8.65 -4.09 -1.88
C ILE A 288 9.98 -3.33 -2.07
N THR A 289 10.59 -2.89 -0.99
CA THR A 289 11.87 -2.15 -1.08
C THR A 289 13.01 -3.05 -1.56
N LEU A 290 13.08 -4.29 -1.08
CA LEU A 290 14.06 -5.27 -1.53
C LEU A 290 13.91 -5.55 -3.04
N GLU A 291 12.69 -5.75 -3.52
CA GLU A 291 12.40 -5.96 -4.94
C GLU A 291 12.84 -4.77 -5.79
N ARG A 292 12.51 -3.53 -5.39
CA ARG A 292 12.93 -2.31 -6.09
C ARG A 292 14.43 -2.10 -6.12
N LEU A 293 15.15 -2.63 -5.15
CA LEU A 293 16.61 -2.57 -5.07
C LEU A 293 17.32 -3.76 -5.75
N GLY A 294 16.56 -4.75 -6.25
CA GLY A 294 17.10 -5.99 -6.80
C GLY A 294 17.82 -6.85 -5.75
N LEU A 295 17.45 -6.70 -4.49
CA LEU A 295 18.00 -7.46 -3.36
C LEU A 295 17.12 -8.63 -2.93
N ASP A 296 15.97 -8.80 -3.53
CA ASP A 296 15.02 -9.87 -3.21
C ASP A 296 15.49 -11.27 -3.67
N ASN A 297 16.55 -11.34 -4.46
CA ASN A 297 17.25 -12.57 -4.79
C ASN A 297 18.27 -12.99 -3.70
N ARG A 298 18.66 -12.07 -2.80
CA ARG A 298 19.61 -12.31 -1.70
C ARG A 298 18.96 -12.37 -0.32
N VAL A 299 17.78 -11.77 -0.20
CA VAL A 299 17.10 -11.62 1.08
C VAL A 299 15.67 -12.10 1.00
N ASP A 300 15.36 -13.17 1.69
CA ASP A 300 13.99 -13.53 2.00
C ASP A 300 13.53 -12.87 3.30
N VAL A 301 12.24 -12.53 3.37
CA VAL A 301 11.66 -12.03 4.61
C VAL A 301 10.94 -13.18 5.30
N TRP A 302 11.41 -13.52 6.49
CA TRP A 302 10.74 -14.47 7.38
C TRP A 302 9.77 -13.71 8.27
N SER A 303 8.48 -13.89 8.01
CA SER A 303 7.39 -13.21 8.71
C SER A 303 6.52 -14.23 9.45
N PRO A 304 6.92 -14.68 10.64
CA PRO A 304 6.02 -15.46 11.46
C PRO A 304 4.80 -14.60 11.81
N SER A 305 3.60 -15.18 11.61
CA SER A 305 2.32 -14.61 12.01
C SER A 305 1.72 -15.45 13.13
N ASP A 306 0.98 -14.79 14.02
CA ASP A 306 0.21 -15.46 15.07
C ASP A 306 -0.88 -16.37 14.50
#